data_a3a7a102e08a074eaefbcc0c9dbfdb22
#
_entry.id   a3a7a102e08a074eaefbcc0c9dbfdb22
#
_cell.length_a   1.000
_cell.length_b   1.000
_cell.length_c   1.000
_cell.angle_alpha   90.00
_cell.angle_beta   90.00
_cell.angle_gamma   90.00
#
_symmetry.space_group_name_H-M   'P 1'
#
loop_
_entity.id
_entity.type
_entity.pdbx_description
1 polymer ?
#
loop_
_entity_poly.entity_id
_entity_poly.type
_entity_poly.pdbx_seq_one_letter_code
_entity_poly.pdbx_strand_id
1 'polypeptide(L)'
;MNVNVNELKSWIGNEEMVFDEVTKSLETRFRATLDIDPGNPENGEIASSGLHWALGPAVVKSSLLGKDSHPKKGDFLPPVPLPRRMWAGCRTHFFHSLKIGDQVKKISKVVDINLKNGKSGMLCFVTAKYQFFVKDKLMIEEEHDLVYRDIEKTKNNMIIKNDLPFEKSDYEEKIFTHPTMLFRYSAITFNGHRIHYDYPYSTEEEGYKDLVFHGPLQALSLIHI
;
A
#
# COMPACT_ATOMS: atom_id res chain seq x y z
N MET A 1 -4.39 -3.29 -26.75
CA MET A 1 -5.47 -2.40 -26.30
C MET A 1 -5.00 -0.96 -26.47
N ASN A 2 -5.82 -0.09 -27.08
CA ASN A 2 -5.48 1.33 -27.12
C ASN A 2 -5.91 1.96 -25.79
N VAL A 3 -4.92 2.41 -25.01
CA VAL A 3 -5.19 3.14 -23.75
C VAL A 3 -5.38 4.60 -24.11
N ASN A 4 -6.56 5.14 -23.86
CA ASN A 4 -6.81 6.56 -24.07
C ASN A 4 -6.19 7.38 -22.93
N VAL A 5 -5.01 7.94 -23.21
CA VAL A 5 -4.22 8.73 -22.22
C VAL A 5 -5.00 9.93 -21.70
N ASN A 6 -5.71 10.64 -22.60
CA ASN A 6 -6.44 11.85 -22.22
C ASN A 6 -7.61 11.54 -21.28
N GLU A 7 -8.27 10.41 -21.51
CA GLU A 7 -9.33 9.94 -20.63
C GLU A 7 -8.78 9.61 -19.24
N LEU A 8 -7.67 8.87 -19.15
CA LEU A 8 -7.05 8.57 -17.85
C LEU A 8 -6.58 9.84 -17.13
N LYS A 9 -6.00 10.79 -17.84
CA LYS A 9 -5.54 12.06 -17.26
C LYS A 9 -6.65 12.92 -16.70
N SER A 10 -7.91 12.70 -17.10
CA SER A 10 -9.05 13.42 -16.50
C SER A 10 -9.27 13.06 -15.02
N TRP A 11 -8.67 11.96 -14.54
CA TRP A 11 -8.65 11.62 -13.10
C TRP A 11 -7.64 12.43 -12.28
N ILE A 12 -6.70 13.16 -12.90
CA ILE A 12 -5.80 14.05 -12.17
C ILE A 12 -6.63 15.12 -11.49
N GLY A 13 -6.47 15.25 -10.17
CA GLY A 13 -7.29 16.12 -9.33
C GLY A 13 -8.46 15.43 -8.66
N ASN A 14 -8.80 14.18 -9.04
CA ASN A 14 -9.83 13.41 -8.33
C ASN A 14 -9.43 13.23 -6.87
N GLU A 15 -10.35 13.50 -5.96
CA GLU A 15 -10.09 13.60 -4.54
C GLU A 15 -11.18 12.91 -3.73
N GLU A 16 -10.80 12.27 -2.65
CA GLU A 16 -11.71 11.73 -1.64
C GLU A 16 -11.26 12.12 -0.24
N MET A 17 -12.20 12.17 0.69
CA MET A 17 -11.92 12.49 2.09
C MET A 17 -12.61 11.46 2.99
N VAL A 18 -11.84 10.96 3.98
CA VAL A 18 -12.32 9.98 4.95
C VAL A 18 -11.91 10.41 6.35
N PHE A 19 -12.73 10.11 7.35
CA PHE A 19 -12.42 10.30 8.77
C PHE A 19 -12.22 8.95 9.44
N ASP A 20 -11.25 8.88 10.35
CA ASP A 20 -10.95 7.70 11.15
C ASP A 20 -10.36 8.11 12.50
N GLU A 21 -10.14 7.16 13.39
CA GLU A 21 -9.59 7.39 14.71
C GLU A 21 -8.40 6.49 15.00
N VAL A 22 -7.37 7.04 15.62
CA VAL A 22 -6.24 6.27 16.17
C VAL A 22 -6.69 5.62 17.49
N THR A 23 -7.33 4.47 17.40
CA THR A 23 -7.86 3.79 18.60
C THR A 23 -6.79 2.97 19.32
N LYS A 24 -6.93 2.81 20.66
CA LYS A 24 -6.11 1.89 21.46
C LYS A 24 -6.11 0.47 20.85
N SER A 25 -7.28 0.00 20.43
CA SER A 25 -7.44 -1.33 19.82
C SER A 25 -6.72 -1.48 18.49
N LEU A 26 -6.67 -0.42 17.66
CA LEU A 26 -5.90 -0.42 16.42
C LEU A 26 -4.40 -0.51 16.71
N GLU A 27 -3.91 0.33 17.62
CA GLU A 27 -2.51 0.33 18.05
C GLU A 27 -2.06 -1.02 18.61
N THR A 28 -2.84 -1.62 19.52
CA THR A 28 -2.54 -2.94 20.11
C THR A 28 -2.44 -4.03 19.03
N ARG A 29 -3.39 -4.05 18.07
CA ARG A 29 -3.36 -5.03 16.97
C ARG A 29 -2.24 -4.76 15.98
N PHE A 30 -1.90 -3.50 15.76
CA PHE A 30 -0.80 -3.11 14.87
C PHE A 30 0.54 -3.60 15.43
N ARG A 31 0.82 -3.31 16.72
CA ARG A 31 2.01 -3.83 17.43
C ARG A 31 2.10 -5.35 17.36
N ALA A 32 1.01 -6.05 17.72
CA ALA A 32 0.96 -7.51 17.67
C ALA A 32 1.16 -8.09 16.26
N THR A 33 0.77 -7.35 15.21
CA THR A 33 1.00 -7.76 13.81
C THR A 33 2.49 -7.69 13.43
N LEU A 34 3.21 -6.73 14.00
CA LEU A 34 4.65 -6.51 13.77
C LEU A 34 5.55 -7.28 14.75
N ASP A 35 4.98 -8.18 15.56
CA ASP A 35 5.67 -8.93 16.60
C ASP A 35 6.28 -8.06 17.72
N ILE A 36 5.68 -6.89 17.95
CA ILE A 36 6.00 -5.96 19.04
C ILE A 36 5.04 -6.22 20.19
N ASP A 37 5.51 -6.06 21.44
CA ASP A 37 4.66 -6.15 22.63
C ASP A 37 3.45 -5.22 22.47
N PRO A 38 2.22 -5.75 22.44
CA PRO A 38 1.02 -4.95 22.28
C PRO A 38 0.81 -3.95 23.42
N GLY A 39 1.26 -4.26 24.64
CA GLY A 39 1.11 -3.40 25.80
C GLY A 39 -0.33 -2.99 26.11
N ASN A 40 -0.46 -1.92 26.89
CA ASN A 40 -1.76 -1.27 27.20
C ASN A 40 -1.68 0.21 26.82
N PRO A 41 -1.77 0.55 25.54
CA PRO A 41 -1.61 1.93 25.08
C PRO A 41 -2.70 2.85 25.62
N GLU A 42 -2.32 4.09 25.98
CA GLU A 42 -3.22 5.08 26.56
C GLU A 42 -3.45 6.29 25.63
N ASN A 43 -4.60 6.94 25.77
CA ASN A 43 -4.91 8.15 25.00
C ASN A 43 -3.86 9.24 25.24
N GLY A 44 -3.38 9.86 24.15
CA GLY A 44 -2.33 10.87 24.19
C GLY A 44 -0.92 10.33 24.02
N GLU A 45 -0.70 9.01 24.13
CA GLU A 45 0.59 8.39 23.76
C GLU A 45 0.84 8.48 22.25
N ILE A 46 2.12 8.53 21.87
CA ILE A 46 2.51 8.52 20.46
C ILE A 46 2.17 7.14 19.86
N ALA A 47 1.42 7.14 18.77
CA ALA A 47 1.10 5.94 18.02
C ALA A 47 2.33 5.42 17.24
N SER A 48 2.35 4.12 16.99
CA SER A 48 3.42 3.48 16.21
C SER A 48 3.58 4.14 14.84
N SER A 49 4.82 4.40 14.43
CA SER A 49 5.13 4.94 13.11
C SER A 49 4.64 3.97 12.03
N GLY A 50 3.99 4.51 10.98
CA GLY A 50 3.38 3.69 9.92
C GLY A 50 1.97 3.18 10.21
N LEU A 51 1.42 3.37 11.43
CA LEU A 51 0.03 3.01 11.73
C LEU A 51 -0.97 3.74 10.83
N HIS A 52 -0.62 4.92 10.31
CA HIS A 52 -1.46 5.69 9.38
C HIS A 52 -1.86 4.90 8.12
N TRP A 53 -1.13 3.86 7.72
CA TRP A 53 -1.52 2.97 6.61
C TRP A 53 -2.73 2.09 6.92
N ALA A 54 -3.08 1.96 8.20
CA ALA A 54 -4.30 1.30 8.64
C ALA A 54 -5.49 2.28 8.85
N LEU A 55 -5.27 3.60 8.64
CA LEU A 55 -6.30 4.62 8.83
C LEU A 55 -7.00 4.99 7.51
N GLY A 56 -8.32 5.12 7.58
CA GLY A 56 -9.16 5.49 6.45
C GLY A 56 -9.00 4.57 5.25
N PRO A 57 -9.11 3.24 5.39
CA PRO A 57 -9.02 2.33 4.26
C PRO A 57 -10.19 2.52 3.29
N ALA A 58 -10.01 2.09 2.04
CA ALA A 58 -11.10 2.08 1.06
C ALA A 58 -12.15 1.02 1.45
N VAL A 59 -13.28 1.45 2.00
CA VAL A 59 -14.38 0.57 2.45
C VAL A 59 -15.45 0.50 1.38
N VAL A 60 -15.50 -0.61 0.66
CA VAL A 60 -16.51 -0.87 -0.37
C VAL A 60 -17.18 -2.23 -0.14
N LYS A 61 -18.41 -2.40 -0.66
CA LYS A 61 -19.10 -3.70 -0.59
C LYS A 61 -18.30 -4.76 -1.33
N SER A 62 -18.29 -6.00 -0.84
CA SER A 62 -17.59 -7.12 -1.48
C SER A 62 -17.98 -7.33 -2.95
N SER A 63 -19.23 -7.05 -3.31
CA SER A 63 -19.71 -7.11 -4.71
C SER A 63 -19.08 -6.06 -5.64
N LEU A 64 -18.42 -5.04 -5.07
CA LEU A 64 -17.72 -3.99 -5.79
C LEU A 64 -16.20 -4.22 -5.86
N LEU A 65 -15.73 -5.38 -5.39
CA LEU A 65 -14.34 -5.79 -5.54
C LEU A 65 -14.09 -6.38 -6.94
N GLY A 66 -12.88 -6.19 -7.43
CA GLY A 66 -12.35 -6.81 -8.64
C GLY A 66 -11.93 -8.28 -8.40
N LYS A 67 -11.42 -8.95 -9.44
CA LYS A 67 -10.93 -10.34 -9.37
C LYS A 67 -9.76 -10.47 -8.37
N ASP A 68 -8.94 -9.45 -8.26
CA ASP A 68 -7.81 -9.34 -7.34
C ASP A 68 -8.21 -8.94 -5.90
N SER A 69 -9.52 -8.73 -5.66
CA SER A 69 -10.13 -8.24 -4.42
C SER A 69 -9.75 -6.82 -4.00
N HIS A 70 -9.18 -6.04 -4.90
CA HIS A 70 -9.18 -4.58 -4.72
C HIS A 70 -10.55 -3.98 -5.10
N PRO A 71 -10.88 -2.78 -4.61
CA PRO A 71 -11.99 -1.99 -5.16
C PRO A 71 -11.89 -1.86 -6.68
N LYS A 72 -13.03 -2.00 -7.39
CA LYS A 72 -13.07 -1.83 -8.84
C LYS A 72 -12.52 -0.46 -9.22
N LYS A 73 -11.80 -0.41 -10.34
CA LYS A 73 -11.22 0.83 -10.87
C LYS A 73 -12.31 1.73 -11.46
N GLY A 74 -12.08 3.06 -11.46
CA GLY A 74 -12.99 4.03 -12.05
C GLY A 74 -13.80 4.85 -11.03
N ASP A 75 -13.49 4.68 -9.74
CA ASP A 75 -14.00 5.53 -8.66
C ASP A 75 -12.88 6.51 -8.25
N PHE A 76 -12.18 6.31 -7.15
CA PHE A 76 -11.04 7.16 -6.79
C PHE A 76 -9.89 7.03 -7.79
N LEU A 77 -9.42 5.81 -8.05
CA LEU A 77 -8.34 5.55 -9.01
C LEU A 77 -8.89 5.41 -10.44
N PRO A 78 -8.11 5.85 -11.46
CA PRO A 78 -8.54 5.79 -12.86
C PRO A 78 -8.82 4.36 -13.33
N PRO A 79 -9.73 4.18 -14.33
CA PRO A 79 -10.07 2.87 -14.90
C PRO A 79 -9.00 2.36 -15.86
N VAL A 80 -7.76 2.24 -15.39
CA VAL A 80 -6.64 1.74 -16.19
C VAL A 80 -6.95 0.35 -16.71
N PRO A 81 -6.96 0.10 -18.04
CA PRO A 81 -7.34 -1.19 -18.64
C PRO A 81 -6.20 -2.23 -18.61
N LEU A 82 -5.30 -2.14 -17.63
CA LEU A 82 -4.23 -3.10 -17.40
C LEU A 82 -4.55 -3.90 -16.14
N PRO A 83 -4.46 -5.24 -16.17
CA PRO A 83 -5.00 -6.09 -15.11
C PRO A 83 -4.21 -6.05 -13.81
N ARG A 84 -2.88 -6.02 -13.86
CA ARG A 84 -2.03 -6.02 -12.68
C ARG A 84 -1.86 -4.61 -12.12
N ARG A 85 -2.11 -4.45 -10.83
CA ARG A 85 -1.78 -3.25 -10.06
C ARG A 85 -0.77 -3.60 -8.98
N MET A 86 0.32 -2.86 -8.94
CA MET A 86 1.39 -3.05 -7.95
C MET A 86 1.73 -1.71 -7.30
N TRP A 87 2.12 -1.75 -6.06
CA TRP A 87 2.75 -0.64 -5.37
C TRP A 87 4.22 -0.58 -5.77
N ALA A 88 4.65 0.54 -6.37
CA ALA A 88 6.01 0.71 -6.88
C ALA A 88 6.92 1.44 -5.89
N GLY A 89 6.34 2.18 -4.96
CA GLY A 89 7.06 2.90 -3.92
C GLY A 89 6.25 4.03 -3.31
N CYS A 90 6.83 4.68 -2.30
CA CYS A 90 6.26 5.88 -1.70
C CYS A 90 7.35 6.88 -1.30
N ARG A 91 6.91 8.10 -1.08
CA ARG A 91 7.66 9.20 -0.46
C ARG A 91 6.79 9.71 0.69
N THR A 92 7.28 9.59 1.91
CA THR A 92 6.50 9.94 3.12
C THR A 92 7.23 11.01 3.91
N HIS A 93 6.52 12.04 4.31
CA HIS A 93 6.97 13.12 5.18
C HIS A 93 6.18 13.11 6.48
N PHE A 94 6.84 12.85 7.58
CA PHE A 94 6.29 12.91 8.93
C PHE A 94 6.59 14.29 9.53
N PHE A 95 5.59 15.17 9.56
CA PHE A 95 5.71 16.49 10.17
C PHE A 95 5.49 16.42 11.69
N HIS A 96 4.56 15.56 12.11
CA HIS A 96 4.21 15.34 13.50
C HIS A 96 3.75 13.91 13.72
N SER A 97 3.97 13.41 14.95
CA SER A 97 3.48 12.09 15.35
C SER A 97 1.97 12.11 15.61
N LEU A 98 1.27 11.09 15.13
CA LEU A 98 -0.10 10.81 15.54
C LEU A 98 -0.11 10.31 16.99
N LYS A 99 -1.21 10.56 17.70
CA LYS A 99 -1.42 10.09 19.05
C LYS A 99 -2.66 9.24 19.16
N ILE A 100 -2.65 8.33 20.08
CA ILE A 100 -3.82 7.51 20.40
C ILE A 100 -4.96 8.40 20.86
N GLY A 101 -6.15 8.24 20.28
CA GLY A 101 -7.32 9.10 20.47
C GLY A 101 -7.45 10.23 19.42
N ASP A 102 -6.45 10.43 18.55
CA ASP A 102 -6.55 11.43 17.49
C ASP A 102 -7.67 11.08 16.50
N GLN A 103 -8.53 12.05 16.22
CA GLN A 103 -9.48 12.03 15.10
C GLN A 103 -8.74 12.51 13.86
N VAL A 104 -8.61 11.63 12.89
CA VAL A 104 -7.80 11.85 11.70
C VAL A 104 -8.70 12.08 10.49
N LYS A 105 -8.47 13.18 9.79
CA LYS A 105 -9.00 13.45 8.46
C LYS A 105 -7.94 13.06 7.43
N LYS A 106 -8.24 12.08 6.59
CA LYS A 106 -7.40 11.67 5.45
C LYS A 106 -7.98 12.25 4.16
N ILE A 107 -7.14 12.95 3.42
CA ILE A 107 -7.44 13.43 2.06
C ILE A 107 -6.57 12.65 1.09
N SER A 108 -7.20 12.00 0.11
CA SER A 108 -6.52 11.26 -0.95
C SER A 108 -6.75 11.98 -2.28
N LYS A 109 -5.71 12.16 -3.10
CA LYS A 109 -5.80 12.86 -4.39
C LYS A 109 -4.93 12.21 -5.45
N VAL A 110 -5.48 12.01 -6.64
CA VAL A 110 -4.68 11.61 -7.81
C VAL A 110 -3.92 12.84 -8.31
N VAL A 111 -2.58 12.79 -8.29
CA VAL A 111 -1.74 13.95 -8.64
C VAL A 111 -1.03 13.80 -9.96
N ASP A 112 -0.79 12.56 -10.43
CA ASP A 112 -0.12 12.35 -11.72
C ASP A 112 -0.51 11.01 -12.36
N ILE A 113 -0.52 10.97 -13.70
CA ILE A 113 -0.76 9.77 -14.50
C ILE A 113 0.17 9.78 -15.69
N ASN A 114 1.08 8.80 -15.74
CA ASN A 114 2.09 8.66 -16.78
C ASN A 114 2.04 7.30 -17.45
N LEU A 115 2.08 7.29 -18.78
CA LEU A 115 2.23 6.06 -19.58
C LEU A 115 3.69 5.94 -20.06
N LYS A 116 4.24 4.74 -19.94
CA LYS A 116 5.58 4.40 -20.46
C LYS A 116 5.51 3.08 -21.22
N ASN A 117 6.17 3.05 -22.36
CA ASN A 117 6.42 1.81 -23.08
C ASN A 117 7.73 1.20 -22.55
N GLY A 118 7.60 0.17 -21.73
CA GLY A 118 8.73 -0.60 -21.21
C GLY A 118 9.08 -1.79 -22.12
N LYS A 119 10.18 -2.48 -21.80
CA LYS A 119 10.59 -3.71 -22.51
C LYS A 119 9.53 -4.82 -22.43
N SER A 120 8.73 -4.85 -21.37
CA SER A 120 7.67 -5.83 -21.10
C SER A 120 6.26 -5.34 -21.49
N GLY A 121 6.17 -4.29 -22.31
CA GLY A 121 4.89 -3.71 -22.74
C GLY A 121 4.55 -2.39 -22.08
N MET A 122 3.28 -2.00 -22.18
CA MET A 122 2.77 -0.75 -21.66
C MET A 122 2.70 -0.76 -20.13
N LEU A 123 3.18 0.30 -19.52
CA LEU A 123 3.09 0.58 -18.08
C LEU A 123 2.30 1.88 -17.89
N CYS A 124 1.38 1.88 -16.96
CA CYS A 124 0.69 3.09 -16.50
C CYS A 124 1.06 3.34 -15.05
N PHE A 125 1.67 4.48 -14.78
CA PHE A 125 1.98 4.95 -13.44
C PHE A 125 0.89 5.93 -13.00
N VAL A 126 0.36 5.73 -11.81
CA VAL A 126 -0.58 6.64 -11.15
C VAL A 126 0.03 7.04 -9.82
N THR A 127 0.27 8.32 -9.63
CA THR A 127 0.72 8.85 -8.34
C THR A 127 -0.48 9.37 -7.58
N ALA A 128 -0.71 8.82 -6.39
CA ALA A 128 -1.74 9.26 -5.45
C ALA A 128 -1.07 9.89 -4.23
N LYS A 129 -1.51 11.09 -3.87
CA LYS A 129 -1.09 11.82 -2.67
C LYS A 129 -2.08 11.58 -1.55
N TYR A 130 -1.58 11.36 -0.34
CA TYR A 130 -2.37 11.19 0.88
C TYR A 130 -1.89 12.18 1.93
N GLN A 131 -2.83 12.87 2.54
CA GLN A 131 -2.56 13.83 3.60
C GLN A 131 -3.40 13.50 4.82
N PHE A 132 -2.76 13.39 5.98
CA PHE A 132 -3.39 13.06 7.25
C PHE A 132 -3.38 14.27 8.17
N PHE A 133 -4.55 14.72 8.58
CA PHE A 133 -4.73 15.88 9.44
C PHE A 133 -5.35 15.48 10.78
N VAL A 134 -4.88 16.12 11.85
CA VAL A 134 -5.56 16.13 13.15
C VAL A 134 -6.04 17.56 13.40
N LYS A 135 -7.35 17.75 13.49
CA LYS A 135 -7.99 19.08 13.38
C LYS A 135 -7.58 19.70 12.03
N ASP A 136 -6.90 20.86 12.04
CA ASP A 136 -6.43 21.52 10.82
C ASP A 136 -4.92 21.41 10.61
N LYS A 137 -4.23 20.61 11.44
CA LYS A 137 -2.80 20.44 11.39
C LYS A 137 -2.42 19.23 10.53
N LEU A 138 -1.60 19.45 9.50
CA LEU A 138 -1.01 18.38 8.69
C LEU A 138 0.00 17.61 9.52
N MET A 139 -0.25 16.31 9.70
CA MET A 139 0.60 15.41 10.47
C MET A 139 1.54 14.63 9.57
N ILE A 140 1.01 14.05 8.49
CA ILE A 140 1.74 13.19 7.55
C ILE A 140 1.28 13.55 6.14
N GLU A 141 2.23 13.60 5.22
CA GLU A 141 1.97 13.67 3.78
C GLU A 141 2.76 12.57 3.08
N GLU A 142 2.13 11.86 2.17
CA GLU A 142 2.81 10.85 1.38
C GLU A 142 2.31 10.78 -0.06
N GLU A 143 3.17 10.33 -0.96
CA GLU A 143 2.83 10.01 -2.33
C GLU A 143 3.14 8.56 -2.60
N HIS A 144 2.16 7.83 -3.13
CA HIS A 144 2.30 6.45 -3.57
C HIS A 144 2.33 6.38 -5.09
N ASP A 145 3.32 5.70 -5.62
CA ASP A 145 3.40 5.35 -7.04
C ASP A 145 2.82 3.96 -7.25
N LEU A 146 1.67 3.91 -7.92
CA LEU A 146 1.02 2.67 -8.34
C LEU A 146 1.38 2.40 -9.80
N VAL A 147 1.81 1.19 -10.13
CA VAL A 147 2.08 0.77 -11.51
C VAL A 147 1.08 -0.27 -11.95
N TYR A 148 0.49 -0.01 -13.11
CA TYR A 148 -0.38 -0.95 -13.80
C TYR A 148 0.35 -1.53 -14.99
N ARG A 149 0.23 -2.84 -15.20
CA ARG A 149 0.86 -3.56 -16.32
C ARG A 149 0.01 -4.73 -16.79
N ASP A 150 0.34 -5.24 -17.96
CA ASP A 150 -0.26 -6.46 -18.47
C ASP A 150 0.32 -7.71 -17.77
N ILE A 151 -0.39 -8.82 -17.87
CA ILE A 151 0.09 -10.13 -17.39
C ILE A 151 1.12 -10.63 -18.40
N GLU A 152 2.35 -10.80 -17.97
CA GLU A 152 3.37 -11.45 -18.81
C GLU A 152 2.99 -12.90 -19.05
N LYS A 153 2.84 -13.25 -20.33
CA LYS A 153 2.55 -14.63 -20.75
C LYS A 153 3.77 -15.57 -20.61
N THR A 154 4.94 -15.02 -20.39
CA THR A 154 6.18 -15.78 -20.21
C THR A 154 6.59 -15.78 -18.74
N LYS A 155 6.74 -16.98 -18.18
CA LYS A 155 7.40 -17.21 -16.89
C LYS A 155 8.90 -16.90 -17.01
N ASN A 156 9.25 -15.67 -17.31
CA ASN A 156 10.64 -15.26 -17.22
C ASN A 156 10.96 -15.09 -15.73
N ASN A 157 11.67 -16.07 -15.20
CA ASN A 157 12.44 -15.93 -13.97
C ASN A 157 13.46 -14.80 -14.18
N MET A 158 13.03 -13.55 -14.06
CA MET A 158 13.99 -12.49 -13.85
C MET A 158 14.56 -12.68 -12.44
N ILE A 159 15.61 -13.48 -12.38
CA ILE A 159 16.61 -13.29 -11.33
C ILE A 159 17.19 -11.92 -11.64
N ILE A 160 16.74 -10.90 -10.91
CA ILE A 160 17.48 -9.64 -10.86
C ILE A 160 18.79 -10.01 -10.18
N LYS A 161 19.81 -10.29 -10.99
CA LYS A 161 21.18 -10.31 -10.50
C LYS A 161 21.48 -8.85 -10.15
N ASN A 162 21.37 -8.53 -8.89
CA ASN A 162 21.97 -7.32 -8.35
C ASN A 162 23.49 -7.57 -8.35
N ASP A 163 24.15 -7.28 -9.49
CA ASP A 163 25.60 -7.30 -9.59
C ASP A 163 26.23 -6.03 -8.98
N LEU A 164 25.43 -5.18 -8.33
CA LEU A 164 25.96 -4.05 -7.56
C LEU A 164 26.54 -4.59 -6.25
N PRO A 165 27.81 -4.26 -5.94
CA PRO A 165 28.39 -4.63 -4.65
C PRO A 165 27.52 -3.97 -3.55
N PHE A 166 26.99 -4.80 -2.65
CA PHE A 166 26.36 -4.29 -1.44
C PHE A 166 27.44 -3.63 -0.59
N GLU A 167 27.30 -2.34 -0.34
CA GLU A 167 28.06 -1.71 0.73
C GLU A 167 27.66 -2.41 2.05
N LYS A 168 28.66 -2.64 2.91
CA LYS A 168 28.40 -3.25 4.21
C LYS A 168 27.50 -2.31 5.00
N SER A 169 26.33 -2.79 5.39
CA SER A 169 25.40 -2.02 6.24
C SER A 169 25.95 -1.91 7.66
N ASP A 170 25.71 -0.77 8.32
CA ASP A 170 26.03 -0.57 9.74
C ASP A 170 25.10 -1.38 10.65
N TYR A 171 23.92 -1.75 10.15
CA TYR A 171 22.90 -2.51 10.84
C TYR A 171 22.22 -3.52 9.90
N GLU A 172 22.00 -4.75 10.38
CA GLU A 172 21.27 -5.78 9.69
C GLU A 172 20.31 -6.48 10.66
N GLU A 173 19.04 -6.55 10.27
CA GLU A 173 18.01 -7.29 10.99
C GLU A 173 17.31 -8.28 10.07
N LYS A 174 17.06 -9.50 10.57
CA LYS A 174 16.32 -10.53 9.86
C LYS A 174 14.89 -10.60 10.40
N ILE A 175 13.96 -10.24 9.55
CA ILE A 175 12.54 -10.34 9.85
C ILE A 175 11.99 -11.64 9.26
N PHE A 176 11.46 -12.50 10.13
CA PHE A 176 10.83 -13.73 9.70
C PHE A 176 9.40 -13.46 9.24
N THR A 177 9.18 -13.58 7.93
CA THR A 177 7.85 -13.40 7.33
C THR A 177 7.11 -14.72 7.27
N HIS A 178 5.88 -14.75 7.75
CA HIS A 178 5.03 -15.94 7.72
C HIS A 178 3.59 -15.58 7.30
N PRO A 179 2.80 -16.54 6.79
CA PRO A 179 1.45 -16.26 6.27
C PRO A 179 0.53 -15.54 7.25
N THR A 180 0.63 -15.82 8.55
CA THR A 180 -0.18 -15.15 9.58
C THR A 180 0.11 -13.66 9.67
N MET A 181 1.38 -13.24 9.54
CA MET A 181 1.75 -11.81 9.52
C MET A 181 1.12 -11.12 8.29
N LEU A 182 1.21 -11.75 7.11
CA LEU A 182 0.60 -11.21 5.89
C LEU A 182 -0.92 -11.08 6.02
N PHE A 183 -1.57 -12.12 6.55
CA PHE A 183 -3.02 -12.09 6.80
C PHE A 183 -3.41 -10.98 7.79
N ARG A 184 -2.71 -10.88 8.93
CA ARG A 184 -2.97 -9.85 9.93
C ARG A 184 -2.77 -8.45 9.37
N TYR A 185 -1.70 -8.24 8.59
CA TYR A 185 -1.45 -6.94 7.98
C TYR A 185 -2.51 -6.60 6.93
N SER A 186 -2.92 -7.54 6.09
CA SER A 186 -4.06 -7.37 5.18
C SER A 186 -5.34 -7.00 5.95
N ALA A 187 -5.62 -7.70 7.06
CA ALA A 187 -6.82 -7.47 7.86
C ALA A 187 -6.81 -6.08 8.52
N ILE A 188 -5.69 -5.66 9.12
CA ILE A 188 -5.61 -4.39 9.85
C ILE A 188 -5.62 -3.18 8.91
N THR A 189 -5.06 -3.31 7.71
CA THR A 189 -5.07 -2.26 6.67
C THR A 189 -6.29 -2.36 5.76
N PHE A 190 -7.17 -3.30 5.98
CA PHE A 190 -8.33 -3.64 5.13
C PHE A 190 -7.94 -3.88 3.66
N ASN A 191 -6.72 -4.38 3.43
CA ASN A 191 -6.19 -4.68 2.11
C ASN A 191 -6.60 -6.08 1.66
N GLY A 192 -7.59 -6.16 0.78
CA GLY A 192 -8.14 -7.41 0.27
C GLY A 192 -7.33 -8.06 -0.86
N HIS A 193 -6.17 -7.53 -1.27
CA HIS A 193 -5.43 -8.07 -2.40
C HIS A 193 -5.00 -9.51 -2.17
N ARG A 194 -5.54 -10.41 -3.01
CA ARG A 194 -5.45 -11.88 -2.84
C ARG A 194 -4.03 -12.42 -2.83
N ILE A 195 -3.07 -11.77 -3.48
CA ILE A 195 -1.68 -12.25 -3.53
C ILE A 195 -1.02 -12.38 -2.15
N HIS A 196 -1.58 -11.73 -1.12
CA HIS A 196 -1.01 -11.73 0.22
C HIS A 196 -1.51 -12.85 1.12
N TYR A 197 -2.64 -13.51 0.78
CA TYR A 197 -3.28 -14.52 1.64
C TYR A 197 -3.91 -15.70 0.89
N ASP A 198 -4.14 -15.58 -0.42
CA ASP A 198 -4.74 -16.62 -1.25
C ASP A 198 -3.64 -17.27 -2.10
N TYR A 199 -3.07 -18.37 -1.58
CA TYR A 199 -1.95 -19.04 -2.22
C TYR A 199 -2.26 -19.52 -3.64
N PRO A 200 -3.40 -20.21 -3.93
CA PRO A 200 -3.73 -20.60 -5.31
C PRO A 200 -3.82 -19.38 -6.26
N TYR A 201 -4.45 -18.30 -5.83
CA TYR A 201 -4.52 -17.09 -6.65
C TYR A 201 -3.14 -16.50 -6.92
N SER A 202 -2.30 -16.39 -5.88
CA SER A 202 -0.95 -15.84 -6.02
C SER A 202 -0.10 -16.66 -6.99
N THR A 203 -0.16 -18.00 -6.91
CA THR A 203 0.72 -18.89 -7.67
C THR A 203 0.19 -19.25 -9.05
N GLU A 204 -1.10 -19.57 -9.16
CA GLU A 204 -1.70 -20.07 -10.41
C GLU A 204 -2.19 -18.96 -11.31
N GLU A 205 -2.80 -17.90 -10.74
CA GLU A 205 -3.36 -16.78 -11.49
C GLU A 205 -2.34 -15.67 -11.76
N GLU A 206 -1.56 -15.28 -10.73
CA GLU A 206 -0.59 -14.20 -10.81
C GLU A 206 0.83 -14.69 -11.15
N GLY A 207 1.13 -15.99 -10.97
CA GLY A 207 2.40 -16.61 -11.33
C GLY A 207 3.55 -16.28 -10.39
N TYR A 208 3.27 -15.86 -9.16
CA TYR A 208 4.28 -15.74 -8.10
C TYR A 208 4.71 -17.11 -7.60
N LYS A 209 5.86 -17.21 -6.92
CA LYS A 209 6.34 -18.47 -6.35
C LYS A 209 5.64 -18.85 -5.06
N ASP A 210 5.13 -17.86 -4.34
CA ASP A 210 4.51 -17.98 -3.03
C ASP A 210 3.58 -16.78 -2.77
N LEU A 211 3.05 -16.64 -1.55
CA LEU A 211 2.40 -15.43 -1.10
C LEU A 211 3.36 -14.23 -1.18
N VAL A 212 2.83 -13.09 -1.57
CA VAL A 212 3.65 -11.88 -1.76
C VAL A 212 3.66 -11.06 -0.49
N PHE A 213 4.85 -10.64 -0.06
CA PHE A 213 5.02 -9.73 1.05
C PHE A 213 4.56 -8.32 0.65
N HIS A 214 3.82 -7.63 1.53
CA HIS A 214 3.30 -6.29 1.21
C HIS A 214 4.45 -5.27 1.09
N GLY A 215 4.43 -4.45 0.03
CA GLY A 215 5.39 -3.36 -0.12
C GLY A 215 5.41 -2.38 1.07
N PRO A 216 4.23 -1.87 1.53
CA PRO A 216 4.18 -1.05 2.74
C PRO A 216 4.70 -1.75 4.00
N LEU A 217 4.48 -3.06 4.18
CA LEU A 217 5.02 -3.80 5.31
C LEU A 217 6.55 -3.92 5.26
N GLN A 218 7.14 -3.99 4.04
CA GLN A 218 8.61 -3.89 3.87
C GLN A 218 9.12 -2.50 4.28
N ALA A 219 8.42 -1.44 3.85
CA ALA A 219 8.79 -0.08 4.25
C ALA A 219 8.67 0.13 5.77
N LEU A 220 7.68 -0.49 6.43
CA LEU A 220 7.54 -0.47 7.89
C LEU A 220 8.77 -1.02 8.60
N SER A 221 9.33 -2.12 8.12
CA SER A 221 10.54 -2.69 8.72
C SER A 221 11.71 -1.71 8.73
N LEU A 222 11.80 -0.86 7.70
CA LEU A 222 12.83 0.19 7.62
C LEU A 222 12.54 1.39 8.54
N ILE A 223 11.26 1.69 8.79
CA ILE A 223 10.86 2.80 9.68
C ILE A 223 11.12 2.44 11.15
N HIS A 224 10.99 1.17 11.52
CA HIS A 224 11.16 0.68 12.90
C HIS A 224 12.60 0.27 13.24
N ILE A 225 13.50 0.31 12.28
CA ILE A 225 14.94 0.16 12.52
C ILE A 225 15.50 1.47 13.08
#